data_4bfc08aae9bb335e8b56f391918ec235
#
_entry.id   4bfc08aae9bb335e8b56f391918ec235
#
_cell.length_a   1.000
_cell.length_b   1.000
_cell.length_c   1.000
_cell.angle_alpha   90.00
_cell.angle_beta   90.00
_cell.angle_gamma   90.00
#
_symmetry.space_group_name_H-M   'P 1'
#
loop_
_entity.id
_entity.type
_entity.pdbx_description
1 polymer ?
#
loop_
_entity_poly.entity_id
_entity_poly.type
_entity_poly.pdbx_seq_one_letter_code
_entity_poly.pdbx_strand_id
1 'polypeptide(L)'
;MSSVSESAVERRVRAWLDSFVVGLNLCPFARPVVASESLRISICDANQLQTVAQRFLTELDLISQSPESEIATTLLVIPNVLADFNEYLSFIENAEALIEEMGVADVIQLASFHPHYQFEGEPANSASHFTNRSPYPIIHFLREEMMTKLLADFPHPEQIPQRNIKTLQTIGRAQIEQQWNELW
;
A
#
# COMPACT_ATOMS: atom_id res chain seq x y z
N MET A 1 22.73 -5.22 -13.44
CA MET A 1 22.09 -4.55 -12.30
C MET A 1 21.79 -5.64 -11.29
N SER A 2 22.36 -5.56 -10.07
CA SER A 2 22.15 -6.60 -9.05
C SER A 2 20.67 -6.58 -8.62
N SER A 3 19.97 -7.70 -8.75
CA SER A 3 18.64 -7.86 -8.21
C SER A 3 18.73 -7.67 -6.69
N VAL A 4 17.92 -6.77 -6.16
CA VAL A 4 17.78 -6.62 -4.71
C VAL A 4 17.19 -7.94 -4.19
N SER A 5 17.82 -8.57 -3.19
CA SER A 5 17.29 -9.84 -2.69
C SER A 5 15.89 -9.65 -2.11
N GLU A 6 15.00 -10.61 -2.34
CA GLU A 6 13.61 -10.59 -1.85
C GLU A 6 13.55 -10.29 -0.34
N SER A 7 14.45 -10.86 0.45
CA SER A 7 14.58 -10.60 1.89
C SER A 7 14.95 -9.14 2.22
N ALA A 8 15.67 -8.44 1.35
CA ALA A 8 16.00 -7.03 1.55
C ALA A 8 14.81 -6.12 1.22
N VAL A 9 14.03 -6.46 0.18
CA VAL A 9 12.78 -5.77 -0.16
C VAL A 9 11.78 -5.90 1.00
N GLU A 10 11.57 -7.11 1.49
CA GLU A 10 10.64 -7.37 2.60
C GLU A 10 11.02 -6.60 3.87
N ARG A 11 12.30 -6.65 4.27
CA ARG A 11 12.77 -5.90 5.44
C ARG A 11 12.48 -4.41 5.33
N ARG A 12 12.66 -3.83 4.15
CA ARG A 12 12.40 -2.41 3.91
C ARG A 12 10.92 -2.08 3.95
N VAL A 13 10.07 -2.94 3.38
CA VAL A 13 8.61 -2.78 3.47
C VAL A 13 8.14 -2.87 4.92
N ARG A 14 8.65 -3.82 5.71
CA ARG A 14 8.33 -3.93 7.14
C ARG A 14 8.80 -2.70 7.93
N ALA A 15 10.02 -2.22 7.68
CA ALA A 15 10.52 -0.99 8.32
C ALA A 15 9.63 0.23 7.98
N TRP A 16 9.16 0.33 6.73
CA TRP A 16 8.20 1.37 6.33
C TRP A 16 6.85 1.22 7.04
N LEU A 17 6.31 0.00 7.11
CA LEU A 17 5.06 -0.25 7.86
C LEU A 17 5.20 0.17 9.32
N ASP A 18 6.29 -0.22 9.97
CA ASP A 18 6.52 0.06 11.40
C ASP A 18 6.75 1.55 11.67
N SER A 19 7.58 2.22 10.87
CA SER A 19 7.98 3.61 11.13
C SER A 19 6.98 4.64 10.61
N PHE A 20 6.36 4.40 9.44
CA PHE A 20 5.42 5.35 8.82
C PHE A 20 3.95 4.97 9.05
N VAL A 21 3.53 3.81 8.59
CA VAL A 21 2.11 3.46 8.62
C VAL A 21 1.60 3.32 10.06
N VAL A 22 2.31 2.57 10.88
CA VAL A 22 2.01 2.34 12.30
C VAL A 22 2.60 3.44 13.18
N GLY A 23 3.87 3.81 12.95
CA GLY A 23 4.60 4.77 13.78
C GLY A 23 4.00 6.17 13.76
N LEU A 24 3.58 6.67 12.59
CA LEU A 24 2.89 7.94 12.43
C LEU A 24 1.37 7.81 12.51
N ASN A 25 0.85 6.59 12.76
CA ASN A 25 -0.57 6.28 12.83
C ASN A 25 -1.35 6.75 11.58
N LEU A 26 -0.77 6.57 10.39
CA LEU A 26 -1.40 6.95 9.12
C LEU A 26 -2.59 6.04 8.79
N CYS A 27 -2.55 4.78 9.24
CA CYS A 27 -3.68 3.86 9.21
C CYS A 27 -3.96 3.36 10.63
N PRO A 28 -5.08 3.74 11.27
CA PRO A 28 -5.38 3.34 12.64
C PRO A 28 -5.62 1.84 12.80
N PHE A 29 -5.88 1.14 11.71
CA PHE A 29 -6.18 -0.30 11.67
C PHE A 29 -4.96 -1.16 11.40
N ALA A 30 -3.81 -0.57 11.02
CA ALA A 30 -2.65 -1.31 10.56
C ALA A 30 -1.94 -2.09 11.67
N ARG A 31 -1.85 -1.54 12.89
CA ARG A 31 -1.02 -2.11 13.97
C ARG A 31 -1.32 -3.60 14.26
N PRO A 32 -2.58 -4.03 14.50
CA PRO A 32 -2.86 -5.43 14.77
C PRO A 32 -2.56 -6.33 13.58
N VAL A 33 -2.80 -5.88 12.35
CA VAL A 33 -2.55 -6.65 11.13
C VAL A 33 -1.05 -6.79 10.87
N VAL A 34 -0.28 -5.71 11.01
CA VAL A 34 1.19 -5.72 10.84
C VAL A 34 1.87 -6.63 11.86
N ALA A 35 1.32 -6.74 13.08
CA ALA A 35 1.82 -7.61 14.13
C ALA A 35 1.38 -9.08 13.99
N SER A 36 0.47 -9.39 13.06
CA SER A 36 -0.08 -10.74 12.87
C SER A 36 0.60 -11.47 11.71
N GLU A 37 0.39 -12.79 11.66
CA GLU A 37 0.80 -13.64 10.53
C GLU A 37 -0.15 -13.53 9.33
N SER A 38 -1.30 -12.87 9.48
CA SER A 38 -2.30 -12.69 8.42
C SER A 38 -1.98 -11.53 7.45
N LEU A 39 -0.92 -10.75 7.70
CA LEU A 39 -0.36 -9.83 6.72
C LEU A 39 0.48 -10.61 5.70
N ARG A 40 0.00 -10.68 4.46
CA ARG A 40 0.75 -11.24 3.34
C ARG A 40 1.56 -10.16 2.62
N ILE A 41 2.88 -10.31 2.55
CA ILE A 41 3.76 -9.52 1.70
C ILE A 41 4.22 -10.40 0.54
N SER A 42 3.74 -10.11 -0.67
CA SER A 42 4.09 -10.82 -1.89
C SER A 42 5.02 -9.95 -2.72
N ILE A 43 6.23 -10.42 -2.98
CA ILE A 43 7.22 -9.69 -3.77
C ILE A 43 7.20 -10.23 -5.20
N CYS A 44 6.98 -9.33 -6.16
CA CYS A 44 7.03 -9.64 -7.58
C CYS A 44 8.33 -9.04 -8.17
N ASP A 45 9.38 -9.83 -8.27
CA ASP A 45 10.69 -9.43 -8.81
C ASP A 45 10.75 -9.40 -10.35
N ALA A 46 9.59 -9.50 -11.00
CA ALA A 46 9.47 -9.47 -12.45
C ALA A 46 9.95 -8.15 -13.06
N ASN A 47 10.51 -8.26 -14.27
CA ASN A 47 10.97 -7.13 -15.08
C ASN A 47 9.99 -6.82 -16.24
N GLN A 48 8.80 -7.41 -16.26
CA GLN A 48 7.80 -7.26 -17.31
C GLN A 48 6.42 -7.07 -16.70
N LEU A 49 5.66 -6.10 -17.21
CA LEU A 49 4.31 -5.78 -16.74
C LEU A 49 3.34 -6.96 -16.87
N GLN A 50 3.48 -7.78 -17.91
CA GLN A 50 2.64 -8.96 -18.08
C GLN A 50 2.78 -9.95 -16.91
N THR A 51 3.99 -10.16 -16.42
CA THR A 51 4.24 -11.03 -15.26
C THR A 51 3.68 -10.41 -13.97
N VAL A 52 3.77 -9.07 -13.84
CA VAL A 52 3.12 -8.37 -12.71
C VAL A 52 1.61 -8.54 -12.75
N ALA A 53 0.98 -8.40 -13.94
CA ALA A 53 -0.45 -8.62 -14.10
C ALA A 53 -0.87 -10.06 -13.74
N GLN A 54 -0.08 -11.06 -14.12
CA GLN A 54 -0.33 -12.46 -13.73
C GLN A 54 -0.20 -12.65 -12.21
N ARG A 55 0.80 -12.02 -11.58
CA ARG A 55 0.95 -12.05 -10.12
C ARG A 55 -0.22 -11.37 -9.43
N PHE A 56 -0.66 -10.22 -9.93
CA PHE A 56 -1.83 -9.53 -9.43
C PHE A 56 -3.06 -10.44 -9.40
N LEU A 57 -3.36 -11.12 -10.50
CA LEU A 57 -4.48 -12.06 -10.58
C LEU A 57 -4.32 -13.23 -9.60
N THR A 58 -3.11 -13.75 -9.44
CA THR A 58 -2.81 -14.81 -8.48
C THR A 58 -3.07 -14.38 -7.05
N GLU A 59 -2.64 -13.16 -6.67
CA GLU A 59 -2.87 -12.63 -5.32
C GLU A 59 -4.34 -12.26 -5.08
N LEU A 60 -5.04 -11.78 -6.12
CA LEU A 60 -6.47 -11.50 -6.06
C LEU A 60 -7.28 -12.79 -5.82
N ASP A 61 -6.98 -13.84 -6.55
CA ASP A 61 -7.61 -15.16 -6.37
C ASP A 61 -7.31 -15.72 -4.98
N LEU A 62 -6.06 -15.68 -4.56
CA LEU A 62 -5.61 -16.19 -3.27
C LEU A 62 -6.30 -15.50 -2.10
N ILE A 63 -6.33 -14.17 -2.06
CA ILE A 63 -6.99 -13.44 -0.98
C ILE A 63 -8.50 -13.64 -1.01
N SER A 64 -9.11 -13.74 -2.20
CA SER A 64 -10.56 -13.94 -2.33
C SER A 64 -11.00 -15.31 -1.81
N GLN A 65 -10.16 -16.35 -1.94
CA GLN A 65 -10.48 -17.71 -1.53
C GLN A 65 -10.02 -18.05 -0.12
N SER A 66 -9.07 -17.31 0.45
CA SER A 66 -8.56 -17.56 1.80
C SER A 66 -9.45 -16.93 2.87
N PRO A 67 -9.58 -17.53 4.06
CA PRO A 67 -10.25 -16.89 5.17
C PRO A 67 -9.43 -15.68 5.69
N GLU A 68 -10.11 -14.68 6.27
CA GLU A 68 -9.49 -13.48 6.85
C GLU A 68 -8.43 -13.82 7.92
N SER A 69 -8.64 -14.91 8.66
CA SER A 69 -7.70 -15.38 9.69
C SER A 69 -6.35 -15.85 9.13
N GLU A 70 -6.30 -16.25 7.85
CA GLU A 70 -5.07 -16.66 7.16
C GLU A 70 -4.45 -15.48 6.38
N ILE A 71 -5.28 -14.76 5.62
CA ILE A 71 -4.86 -13.58 4.86
C ILE A 71 -5.87 -12.47 5.11
N ALA A 72 -5.58 -11.59 6.04
CA ALA A 72 -6.39 -10.40 6.29
C ALA A 72 -6.21 -9.37 5.18
N THR A 73 -4.98 -9.23 4.70
CA THR A 73 -4.62 -8.27 3.65
C THR A 73 -3.35 -8.70 2.92
N THR A 74 -3.18 -8.24 1.68
CA THR A 74 -1.99 -8.54 0.86
C THR A 74 -1.35 -7.26 0.34
N LEU A 75 -0.04 -7.14 0.50
CA LEU A 75 0.80 -6.14 -0.16
C LEU A 75 1.55 -6.80 -1.32
N LEU A 76 1.17 -6.48 -2.55
CA LEU A 76 1.93 -6.88 -3.74
C LEU A 76 3.00 -5.81 -4.01
N VAL A 77 4.25 -6.15 -3.74
CA VAL A 77 5.41 -5.26 -3.86
C VAL A 77 6.11 -5.49 -5.21
N ILE A 78 6.36 -4.40 -5.95
CA ILE A 78 6.84 -4.45 -7.34
C ILE A 78 8.15 -3.64 -7.45
N PRO A 79 9.32 -4.22 -7.12
CA PRO A 79 10.56 -3.46 -7.01
C PRO A 79 11.23 -3.09 -8.33
N ASN A 80 10.90 -3.74 -9.46
CA ASN A 80 11.70 -3.65 -10.68
C ASN A 80 11.03 -2.94 -11.86
N VAL A 81 9.71 -2.75 -11.81
CA VAL A 81 8.93 -2.06 -12.85
C VAL A 81 7.94 -1.09 -12.21
N LEU A 82 7.22 -0.32 -13.03
CA LEU A 82 6.28 0.70 -12.55
C LEU A 82 6.95 1.78 -11.69
N ALA A 83 8.21 2.13 -11.99
CA ALA A 83 8.92 3.20 -11.29
C ALA A 83 8.38 4.60 -11.67
N ASP A 84 7.80 4.76 -12.85
CA ASP A 84 7.06 5.96 -13.24
C ASP A 84 5.67 5.96 -12.59
N PHE A 85 5.31 7.08 -11.96
CA PHE A 85 4.07 7.17 -11.21
C PHE A 85 2.82 7.16 -12.09
N ASN A 86 2.89 7.72 -13.31
CA ASN A 86 1.74 7.72 -14.22
C ASN A 86 1.53 6.32 -14.83
N GLU A 87 2.61 5.60 -15.15
CA GLU A 87 2.51 4.20 -15.58
C GLU A 87 1.89 3.33 -14.47
N TYR A 88 2.30 3.58 -13.22
CA TYR A 88 1.74 2.90 -12.07
C TYR A 88 0.25 3.21 -11.88
N LEU A 89 -0.18 4.48 -11.99
CA LEU A 89 -1.59 4.86 -11.90
C LEU A 89 -2.43 4.19 -13.00
N SER A 90 -1.93 4.18 -14.24
CA SER A 90 -2.61 3.48 -15.35
C SER A 90 -2.73 1.97 -15.10
N PHE A 91 -1.75 1.36 -14.44
CA PHE A 91 -1.84 -0.04 -14.03
C PHE A 91 -2.92 -0.24 -12.97
N ILE A 92 -3.01 0.64 -11.96
CA ILE A 92 -4.04 0.60 -10.91
C ILE A 92 -5.43 0.75 -11.52
N GLU A 93 -5.66 1.72 -12.40
CA GLU A 93 -6.95 1.93 -13.09
C GLU A 93 -7.39 0.66 -13.85
N ASN A 94 -6.48 0.03 -14.56
CA ASN A 94 -6.77 -1.23 -15.26
C ASN A 94 -7.06 -2.39 -14.27
N ALA A 95 -6.36 -2.44 -13.16
CA ALA A 95 -6.56 -3.45 -12.12
C ALA A 95 -7.93 -3.29 -11.43
N GLU A 96 -8.36 -2.06 -11.14
CA GLU A 96 -9.68 -1.74 -10.59
C GLU A 96 -10.80 -2.11 -11.58
N ALA A 97 -10.66 -1.73 -12.85
CA ALA A 97 -11.61 -2.10 -13.90
C ALA A 97 -11.74 -3.62 -14.04
N LEU A 98 -10.64 -4.36 -13.91
CA LEU A 98 -10.65 -5.82 -13.94
C LEU A 98 -11.38 -6.43 -12.74
N ILE A 99 -11.20 -5.89 -11.53
CA ILE A 99 -11.92 -6.31 -10.32
C ILE A 99 -13.43 -6.13 -10.50
N GLU A 100 -13.85 -5.00 -11.10
CA GLU A 100 -15.26 -4.75 -11.44
C GLU A 100 -15.79 -5.75 -12.47
N GLU A 101 -15.05 -5.99 -13.56
CA GLU A 101 -15.42 -6.94 -14.62
C GLU A 101 -15.54 -8.37 -14.09
N MET A 102 -14.66 -8.76 -13.17
CA MET A 102 -14.70 -10.07 -12.50
C MET A 102 -15.83 -10.19 -11.47
N GLY A 103 -16.51 -9.10 -11.12
CA GLY A 103 -17.59 -9.08 -10.13
C GLY A 103 -17.12 -9.33 -8.70
N VAL A 104 -15.88 -8.96 -8.36
CA VAL A 104 -15.30 -9.11 -7.02
C VAL A 104 -15.05 -7.77 -6.31
N ALA A 105 -15.55 -6.66 -6.85
CA ALA A 105 -15.43 -5.33 -6.25
C ALA A 105 -16.09 -5.22 -4.87
N ASP A 106 -17.15 -6.00 -4.61
CA ASP A 106 -17.79 -6.07 -3.29
C ASP A 106 -17.01 -6.93 -2.27
N VAL A 107 -15.92 -7.59 -2.70
CA VAL A 107 -15.11 -8.46 -1.87
C VAL A 107 -13.74 -7.84 -1.58
N ILE A 108 -13.11 -7.29 -2.61
CA ILE A 108 -11.75 -6.73 -2.54
C ILE A 108 -11.73 -5.32 -3.14
N GLN A 109 -11.17 -4.38 -2.38
CA GLN A 109 -10.79 -3.06 -2.87
C GLN A 109 -9.27 -2.92 -2.91
N LEU A 110 -8.76 -2.00 -3.72
CA LEU A 110 -7.34 -1.69 -3.80
C LEU A 110 -7.01 -0.37 -3.10
N ALA A 111 -5.84 -0.32 -2.48
CA ALA A 111 -5.17 0.92 -2.12
C ALA A 111 -3.80 0.96 -2.79
N SER A 112 -3.38 2.15 -3.19
CA SER A 112 -2.17 2.37 -3.99
C SER A 112 -1.10 3.10 -3.20
N PHE A 113 0.16 2.61 -3.30
CA PHE A 113 1.33 3.24 -2.69
C PHE A 113 2.50 3.24 -3.67
N HIS A 114 3.21 4.37 -3.73
CA HIS A 114 4.30 4.51 -4.69
C HIS A 114 5.41 5.44 -4.14
N PRO A 115 6.71 5.23 -4.48
CA PRO A 115 7.79 6.10 -4.00
C PRO A 115 7.61 7.58 -4.36
N HIS A 116 6.99 7.85 -5.51
CA HIS A 116 6.73 9.19 -6.02
C HIS A 116 5.25 9.60 -5.96
N TYR A 117 4.49 9.03 -5.01
CA TYR A 117 3.07 9.34 -4.87
C TYR A 117 2.85 10.84 -4.73
N GLN A 118 1.88 11.36 -5.49
CA GLN A 118 1.44 12.75 -5.44
C GLN A 118 -0.09 12.82 -5.49
N PHE A 119 -0.68 13.51 -4.54
CA PHE A 119 -2.11 13.82 -4.59
C PHE A 119 -2.37 14.95 -5.57
N GLU A 120 -3.39 14.81 -6.38
CA GLU A 120 -3.86 15.85 -7.29
C GLU A 120 -4.26 17.11 -6.51
N GLY A 121 -3.93 18.28 -7.04
CA GLY A 121 -4.22 19.56 -6.39
C GLY A 121 -3.29 19.97 -5.23
N GLU A 122 -2.44 19.04 -4.74
CA GLU A 122 -1.45 19.34 -3.71
C GLU A 122 -0.11 19.82 -4.32
N PRO A 123 0.58 20.80 -3.70
CA PRO A 123 1.91 21.20 -4.15
C PRO A 123 2.89 20.02 -4.20
N ALA A 124 3.73 19.92 -5.23
CA ALA A 124 4.66 18.82 -5.43
C ALA A 124 5.61 18.56 -4.22
N ASN A 125 5.84 19.58 -3.40
CA ASN A 125 6.64 19.49 -2.18
C ASN A 125 5.81 19.26 -0.91
N SER A 126 4.50 18.97 -1.02
CA SER A 126 3.66 18.73 0.15
C SER A 126 4.11 17.48 0.93
N ALA A 127 4.17 17.61 2.25
CA ALA A 127 4.42 16.49 3.15
C ALA A 127 3.27 15.47 3.14
N SER A 128 2.05 15.90 2.75
CA SER A 128 0.86 15.03 2.67
C SER A 128 1.05 13.83 1.76
N HIS A 129 1.90 13.95 0.73
CA HIS A 129 2.20 12.84 -0.19
C HIS A 129 2.75 11.59 0.51
N PHE A 130 3.44 11.77 1.64
CA PHE A 130 3.97 10.65 2.42
C PHE A 130 2.90 9.77 3.06
N THR A 131 1.63 10.18 3.05
CA THR A 131 0.52 9.30 3.42
C THR A 131 0.49 8.04 2.55
N ASN A 132 0.76 8.18 1.25
CA ASN A 132 0.72 7.08 0.28
C ASN A 132 2.10 6.78 -0.35
N ARG A 133 3.19 7.40 0.15
CA ARG A 133 4.53 7.00 -0.27
C ARG A 133 4.95 5.70 0.38
N SER A 134 5.58 4.84 -0.42
CA SER A 134 6.14 3.54 -0.03
C SER A 134 7.52 3.34 -0.65
N PRO A 135 8.38 2.45 -0.12
CA PRO A 135 9.73 2.22 -0.65
C PRO A 135 9.76 1.70 -2.09
N TYR A 136 8.69 1.06 -2.51
CA TYR A 136 8.49 0.46 -3.84
C TYR A 136 7.06 0.74 -4.30
N PRO A 137 6.72 0.61 -5.60
CA PRO A 137 5.33 0.49 -6.01
C PRO A 137 4.67 -0.69 -5.31
N ILE A 138 3.55 -0.45 -4.64
CA ILE A 138 2.81 -1.47 -3.87
C ILE A 138 1.33 -1.38 -4.21
N ILE A 139 0.72 -2.51 -4.52
CA ILE A 139 -0.73 -2.68 -4.63
C ILE A 139 -1.20 -3.37 -3.36
N HIS A 140 -2.11 -2.74 -2.64
CA HIS A 140 -2.63 -3.24 -1.38
C HIS A 140 -4.05 -3.77 -1.57
N PHE A 141 -4.25 -5.06 -1.36
CA PHE A 141 -5.55 -5.71 -1.42
C PHE A 141 -6.20 -5.66 -0.04
N LEU A 142 -7.37 -5.07 0.03
CA LEU A 142 -8.16 -4.89 1.25
C LEU A 142 -9.49 -5.62 1.11
N ARG A 143 -9.92 -6.33 2.16
CA ARG A 143 -11.24 -6.96 2.20
C ARG A 143 -12.30 -5.91 2.52
N GLU A 144 -13.31 -5.78 1.66
CA GLU A 144 -14.41 -4.84 1.85
C GLU A 144 -15.17 -5.08 3.16
N GLU A 145 -15.48 -6.33 3.48
CA GLU A 145 -16.19 -6.66 4.72
C GLU A 145 -15.37 -6.28 5.98
N MET A 146 -14.06 -6.55 5.96
CA MET A 146 -13.16 -6.17 7.06
C MET A 146 -13.11 -4.65 7.21
N MET A 147 -12.94 -3.91 6.11
CA MET A 147 -12.89 -2.46 6.12
C MET A 147 -14.20 -1.85 6.60
N THR A 148 -15.33 -2.35 6.13
CA THR A 148 -16.67 -1.92 6.56
C THR A 148 -16.84 -2.06 8.08
N LYS A 149 -16.44 -3.21 8.65
CA LYS A 149 -16.51 -3.45 10.10
C LYS A 149 -15.60 -2.47 10.87
N LEU A 150 -14.35 -2.34 10.45
CA LEU A 150 -13.37 -1.47 11.10
C LEU A 150 -13.79 0.01 11.08
N LEU A 151 -14.34 0.46 9.96
CA LEU A 151 -14.81 1.85 9.80
C LEU A 151 -16.09 2.11 10.60
N ALA A 152 -17.01 1.13 10.70
CA ALA A 152 -18.25 1.28 11.48
C ALA A 152 -17.98 1.49 12.99
N ASP A 153 -16.94 0.85 13.51
CA ASP A 153 -16.56 0.94 14.92
C ASP A 153 -15.60 2.11 15.23
N PHE A 154 -15.08 2.78 14.19
CA PHE A 154 -14.13 3.87 14.35
C PHE A 154 -14.82 5.25 14.40
N PRO A 155 -14.55 6.09 15.40
CA PRO A 155 -15.15 7.41 15.49
C PRO A 155 -14.63 8.32 14.37
N HIS A 156 -15.52 8.88 13.57
CA HIS A 156 -15.20 9.83 12.50
C HIS A 156 -14.17 9.34 11.49
N PRO A 157 -14.41 8.19 10.79
CA PRO A 157 -13.45 7.63 9.83
C PRO A 157 -13.18 8.57 8.65
N GLU A 158 -14.13 9.44 8.29
CA GLU A 158 -13.99 10.47 7.25
C GLU A 158 -12.91 11.52 7.58
N GLN A 159 -12.48 11.61 8.84
CA GLN A 159 -11.43 12.55 9.27
C GLN A 159 -10.02 11.95 9.18
N ILE A 160 -9.87 10.66 8.91
CA ILE A 160 -8.55 10.00 8.81
C ILE A 160 -7.63 10.71 7.81
N PRO A 161 -8.06 11.04 6.57
CA PRO A 161 -7.20 11.73 5.61
C PRO A 161 -6.72 13.10 6.12
N GLN A 162 -7.63 13.90 6.68
CA GLN A 162 -7.30 15.23 7.21
C GLN A 162 -6.35 15.15 8.42
N ARG A 163 -6.53 14.16 9.27
CA ARG A 163 -5.63 13.90 10.39
C ARG A 163 -4.22 13.52 9.89
N ASN A 164 -4.12 12.69 8.87
CA ASN A 164 -2.84 12.30 8.28
C ASN A 164 -2.11 13.51 7.69
N ILE A 165 -2.80 14.34 6.91
CA ILE A 165 -2.25 15.58 6.37
C ILE A 165 -1.71 16.46 7.49
N LYS A 166 -2.51 16.70 8.54
CA LYS A 166 -2.11 17.53 9.69
C LYS A 166 -0.90 16.96 10.43
N THR A 167 -0.87 15.65 10.64
CA THR A 167 0.27 14.95 11.29
C THR A 167 1.55 15.18 10.49
N LEU A 168 1.53 14.90 9.18
CA LEU A 168 2.70 15.05 8.32
C LEU A 168 3.15 16.52 8.18
N GLN A 169 2.21 17.45 8.08
CA GLN A 169 2.53 18.88 8.05
C GLN A 169 3.16 19.35 9.38
N THR A 170 2.69 18.84 10.51
CA THR A 170 3.23 19.17 11.84
C THR A 170 4.65 18.65 12.03
N ILE A 171 4.95 17.44 11.58
CA ILE A 171 6.30 16.86 11.60
C ILE A 171 7.22 17.68 10.67
N GLY A 172 6.70 18.07 9.53
CA GLY A 172 7.41 18.83 8.52
C GLY A 172 8.26 17.96 7.58
N ARG A 173 8.33 18.40 6.33
CA ARG A 173 8.92 17.63 5.24
C ARG A 173 10.37 17.20 5.51
N ALA A 174 11.19 18.08 6.03
CA ALA A 174 12.61 17.79 6.28
C ALA A 174 12.82 16.62 7.25
N GLN A 175 12.03 16.56 8.33
CA GLN A 175 12.10 15.48 9.30
C GLN A 175 11.55 14.17 8.72
N ILE A 176 10.48 14.24 7.93
CA ILE A 176 9.92 13.06 7.24
C ILE A 176 10.94 12.51 6.24
N GLU A 177 11.59 13.36 5.44
CA GLU A 177 12.63 12.93 4.49
C GLU A 177 13.84 12.31 5.18
N GLN A 178 14.22 12.81 6.35
CA GLN A 178 15.27 12.20 7.16
C GLN A 178 14.87 10.77 7.58
N GLN A 179 13.69 10.59 8.16
CA GLN A 179 13.17 9.26 8.54
C GLN A 179 13.02 8.33 7.32
N TRP A 180 12.61 8.89 6.18
CA TRP A 180 12.51 8.15 4.92
C TRP A 180 13.86 7.60 4.46
N ASN A 181 14.91 8.41 4.56
CA ASN A 181 16.26 8.00 4.18
C ASN A 181 16.83 6.90 5.08
N GLU A 182 16.34 6.77 6.32
CA GLU A 182 16.72 5.69 7.24
C GLU A 182 16.18 4.31 6.82
N LEU A 183 15.23 4.26 5.87
CA LEU A 183 14.72 3.00 5.30
C LEU A 183 15.72 2.35 4.33
N TRP A 184 16.74 3.07 3.82
CA TRP A 184 17.68 2.62 2.78
C TRP A 184 19.03 2.26 3.36
#